data_f9403c9e81d63c1e8f0412e23c918251
#
_entry.id   f9403c9e81d63c1e8f0412e23c918251
#
_cell.length_a   1.000
_cell.length_b   1.000
_cell.length_c   1.000
_cell.angle_alpha   90.00
_cell.angle_beta   90.00
_cell.angle_gamma   90.00
#
_symmetry.space_group_name_H-M   'P 1'
#
loop_
_entity.id
_entity.type
_entity.pdbx_description
1 polymer ?
#
loop_
_entity_poly.entity_id
_entity_poly.type
_entity_poly.pdbx_seq_one_letter_code
_entity_poly.pdbx_strand_id
1 'polypeptide(L)'
;VVEDTPYTVEDIRQRFGNDVAGLVNVVTKQKKEIYQTTKQVDNYQQILASLHYDIRAVMVKISDRLHNMRTLQSMRPDKQMKIAGETDCFYAPLANRLGLFEVKSDLENLSFKYRCELEYGDIERWLQQDEADNRERLQRFCKNVKGTLKDHGIQCNVETFWRRPYSIWRRMKQQDVD
;
A
#
# COMPACT_ATOMS: atom_id res chain seq x y z
N VAL A 1 -4.36 -6.22 -19.81
CA VAL A 1 -4.58 -6.99 -21.05
C VAL A 1 -5.43 -6.17 -22.01
N VAL A 2 -6.67 -5.82 -21.67
CA VAL A 2 -7.58 -5.07 -22.60
C VAL A 2 -7.06 -3.65 -22.92
N GLU A 3 -6.32 -3.00 -22.02
CA GLU A 3 -5.77 -1.65 -22.25
C GLU A 3 -4.58 -1.65 -23.22
N ASP A 4 -3.75 -2.71 -23.20
CA ASP A 4 -2.45 -2.75 -23.84
C ASP A 4 -2.32 -3.83 -24.93
N THR A 5 -3.41 -4.57 -25.19
CA THR A 5 -3.44 -5.63 -26.21
C THR A 5 -4.69 -5.51 -27.08
N PRO A 6 -4.76 -6.18 -28.24
CA PRO A 6 -5.94 -6.17 -29.09
C PRO A 6 -7.14 -6.98 -28.56
N TYR A 7 -6.97 -7.67 -27.40
CA TYR A 7 -8.07 -8.45 -26.82
C TYR A 7 -9.15 -7.54 -26.22
N THR A 8 -10.41 -7.93 -26.46
CA THR A 8 -11.60 -7.22 -25.97
C THR A 8 -12.14 -7.83 -24.66
N VAL A 9 -13.04 -7.12 -24.00
CA VAL A 9 -13.77 -7.68 -22.85
C VAL A 9 -14.58 -8.92 -23.25
N GLU A 10 -15.03 -9.00 -24.48
CA GLU A 10 -15.75 -10.17 -25.02
C GLU A 10 -14.86 -11.39 -25.15
N ASP A 11 -13.61 -11.22 -25.58
CA ASP A 11 -12.61 -12.30 -25.60
C ASP A 11 -12.32 -12.82 -24.19
N ILE A 12 -12.27 -11.91 -23.21
CA ILE A 12 -12.15 -12.29 -21.77
C ILE A 12 -13.38 -13.07 -21.32
N ARG A 13 -14.59 -12.64 -21.69
CA ARG A 13 -15.84 -13.32 -21.35
C ARG A 13 -15.89 -14.75 -21.87
N GLN A 14 -15.49 -14.95 -23.11
CA GLN A 14 -15.49 -16.28 -23.72
C GLN A 14 -14.47 -17.23 -23.08
N ARG A 15 -13.34 -16.71 -22.63
CA ARG A 15 -12.24 -17.53 -22.04
C ARG A 15 -12.38 -17.76 -20.54
N PHE A 16 -12.88 -16.77 -19.80
CA PHE A 16 -12.82 -16.73 -18.32
C PHE A 16 -14.20 -16.53 -17.67
N GLY A 17 -15.26 -16.40 -18.46
CA GLY A 17 -16.62 -16.25 -17.97
C GLY A 17 -17.03 -14.82 -17.64
N ASN A 18 -18.34 -14.68 -17.31
CA ASN A 18 -18.96 -13.36 -17.09
C ASN A 18 -18.39 -12.61 -15.89
N ASP A 19 -18.09 -13.30 -14.80
CA ASP A 19 -17.57 -12.67 -13.57
C ASP A 19 -16.23 -12.00 -13.79
N VAL A 20 -15.30 -12.70 -14.46
CA VAL A 20 -13.96 -12.15 -14.78
C VAL A 20 -14.09 -11.01 -15.78
N ALA A 21 -14.91 -11.17 -16.82
CA ALA A 21 -15.16 -10.12 -17.81
C ALA A 21 -15.77 -8.86 -17.18
N GLY A 22 -16.69 -9.04 -16.22
CA GLY A 22 -17.30 -7.95 -15.45
C GLY A 22 -16.24 -7.18 -14.65
N LEU A 23 -15.37 -7.87 -13.91
CA LEU A 23 -14.27 -7.25 -13.16
C LEU A 23 -13.30 -6.51 -14.09
N VAL A 24 -12.89 -7.15 -15.19
CA VAL A 24 -11.98 -6.54 -16.17
C VAL A 24 -12.60 -5.26 -16.75
N ASN A 25 -13.88 -5.27 -17.10
CA ASN A 25 -14.57 -4.09 -17.62
C ASN A 25 -14.58 -2.93 -16.61
N VAL A 26 -14.81 -3.22 -15.33
CA VAL A 26 -14.85 -2.21 -14.26
C VAL A 26 -13.45 -1.64 -13.96
N VAL A 27 -12.39 -2.47 -13.99
CA VAL A 27 -11.02 -2.00 -13.70
C VAL A 27 -10.33 -1.37 -14.91
N THR A 28 -10.77 -1.67 -16.14
CA THR A 28 -10.21 -1.13 -17.37
C THR A 28 -10.56 0.35 -17.51
N LYS A 29 -9.56 1.18 -17.76
CA LYS A 29 -9.76 2.60 -18.03
C LYS A 29 -10.45 2.77 -19.38
N GLN A 30 -11.64 3.36 -19.38
CA GLN A 30 -12.23 3.83 -20.62
C GLN A 30 -11.39 4.98 -21.15
N LYS A 31 -10.89 4.88 -22.40
CA LYS A 31 -10.26 5.98 -23.11
C LYS A 31 -11.35 7.03 -23.38
N LYS A 32 -11.39 8.08 -22.56
CA LYS A 32 -12.23 9.25 -22.82
C LYS A 32 -11.45 10.23 -23.70
N GLU A 33 -12.00 10.65 -24.79
CA GLU A 33 -11.41 11.68 -25.66
C GLU A 33 -11.46 13.05 -24.99
N ILE A 34 -12.46 13.30 -24.15
CA ILE A 34 -12.65 14.57 -23.41
C ILE A 34 -12.88 14.23 -21.93
N TYR A 35 -12.04 14.75 -21.05
CA TYR A 35 -12.22 14.71 -19.62
C TYR A 35 -13.06 15.92 -19.15
N GLN A 36 -14.13 15.68 -18.39
CA GLN A 36 -14.95 16.75 -17.83
C GLN A 36 -14.22 17.49 -16.68
N THR A 37 -13.28 16.81 -16.04
CA THR A 37 -12.43 17.32 -14.96
C THR A 37 -10.98 16.90 -15.21
N THR A 38 -10.12 16.93 -14.19
CA THR A 38 -8.77 16.42 -14.34
C THR A 38 -8.79 14.88 -14.42
N LYS A 39 -7.86 14.29 -15.19
CA LYS A 39 -7.69 12.83 -15.31
C LYS A 39 -7.62 12.10 -13.96
N GLN A 40 -7.12 12.78 -12.93
CA GLN A 40 -7.02 12.24 -11.57
C GLN A 40 -8.39 12.13 -10.90
N VAL A 41 -9.20 13.16 -10.98
CA VAL A 41 -10.56 13.19 -10.40
C VAL A 41 -11.43 12.11 -11.06
N ASP A 42 -11.36 11.98 -12.39
CA ASP A 42 -12.09 10.93 -13.11
C ASP A 42 -11.67 9.52 -12.68
N ASN A 43 -10.35 9.28 -12.47
CA ASN A 43 -9.87 8.00 -11.95
C ASN A 43 -10.42 7.72 -10.53
N TYR A 44 -10.44 8.72 -9.66
CA TYR A 44 -10.97 8.56 -8.29
C TYR A 44 -12.48 8.28 -8.29
N GLN A 45 -13.23 9.01 -9.09
CA GLN A 45 -14.67 8.77 -9.26
C GLN A 45 -14.94 7.36 -9.80
N GLN A 46 -14.15 6.88 -10.76
CA GLN A 46 -14.29 5.52 -11.30
C GLN A 46 -14.01 4.46 -10.22
N ILE A 47 -12.99 4.65 -9.39
CA ILE A 47 -12.69 3.72 -8.29
C ILE A 47 -13.81 3.71 -7.26
N LEU A 48 -14.33 4.89 -6.88
CA LEU A 48 -15.45 4.99 -5.94
C LEU A 48 -16.74 4.40 -6.53
N ALA A 49 -17.01 4.61 -7.81
CA ALA A 49 -18.13 3.98 -8.50
C ALA A 49 -18.01 2.45 -8.54
N SER A 50 -16.77 1.94 -8.66
CA SER A 50 -16.48 0.50 -8.65
C SER A 50 -16.90 -0.18 -7.33
N LEU A 51 -16.91 0.54 -6.20
CA LEU A 51 -17.37 0.03 -4.91
C LEU A 51 -18.85 -0.39 -4.94
N HIS A 52 -19.66 0.29 -5.76
CA HIS A 52 -21.09 -0.05 -5.91
C HIS A 52 -21.32 -1.33 -6.71
N TYR A 53 -20.39 -1.68 -7.60
CA TYR A 53 -20.52 -2.85 -8.45
C TYR A 53 -19.88 -4.09 -7.84
N ASP A 54 -18.62 -3.98 -7.45
CA ASP A 54 -17.87 -5.11 -6.91
C ASP A 54 -16.61 -4.65 -6.16
N ILE A 55 -16.57 -4.93 -4.88
CA ILE A 55 -15.43 -4.61 -4.00
C ILE A 55 -14.12 -5.23 -4.51
N ARG A 56 -14.19 -6.38 -5.19
CA ARG A 56 -13.01 -7.05 -5.76
C ARG A 56 -12.28 -6.17 -6.77
N ALA A 57 -13.02 -5.36 -7.55
CA ALA A 57 -12.42 -4.41 -8.49
C ALA A 57 -11.53 -3.38 -7.79
N VAL A 58 -11.96 -2.88 -6.62
CA VAL A 58 -11.19 -1.94 -5.81
C VAL A 58 -9.96 -2.63 -5.21
N MET A 59 -10.09 -3.88 -4.76
CA MET A 59 -8.97 -4.67 -4.26
C MET A 59 -7.90 -4.85 -5.33
N VAL A 60 -8.28 -5.15 -6.58
CA VAL A 60 -7.36 -5.23 -7.72
C VAL A 60 -6.65 -3.90 -7.95
N LYS A 61 -7.37 -2.77 -7.91
CA LYS A 61 -6.76 -1.43 -8.11
C LYS A 61 -5.79 -1.05 -7.00
N ILE A 62 -6.10 -1.38 -5.75
CA ILE A 62 -5.19 -1.15 -4.61
C ILE A 62 -3.94 -2.03 -4.72
N SER A 63 -4.10 -3.30 -5.11
CA SER A 63 -2.99 -4.23 -5.30
C SER A 63 -2.07 -3.80 -6.46
N ASP A 64 -2.66 -3.35 -7.58
CA ASP A 64 -1.92 -2.76 -8.69
C ASP A 64 -1.12 -1.52 -8.25
N ARG A 65 -1.76 -0.62 -7.48
CA ARG A 65 -1.09 0.56 -6.92
C ARG A 65 0.08 0.17 -6.02
N LEU A 66 -0.10 -0.83 -5.15
CA LEU A 66 0.96 -1.31 -4.27
C LEU A 66 2.12 -1.89 -5.07
N HIS A 67 1.84 -2.67 -6.11
CA HIS A 67 2.87 -3.19 -7.02
C HIS A 67 3.63 -2.05 -7.71
N ASN A 68 2.92 -1.07 -8.26
CA ASN A 68 3.50 0.10 -8.91
C ASN A 68 4.38 0.91 -7.94
N MET A 69 3.98 1.05 -6.69
CA MET A 69 4.78 1.73 -5.67
C MET A 69 6.07 0.97 -5.33
N ARG A 70 6.04 -0.36 -5.31
CA ARG A 70 7.22 -1.21 -5.06
C ARG A 70 8.24 -1.18 -6.20
N THR A 71 7.80 -0.86 -7.41
CA THR A 71 8.64 -0.79 -8.61
C THR A 71 8.88 0.65 -9.11
N LEU A 72 8.52 1.64 -8.31
CA LEU A 72 8.50 3.05 -8.70
C LEU A 72 9.90 3.64 -8.98
N GLN A 73 10.95 3.03 -8.46
CA GLN A 73 12.35 3.44 -8.64
C GLN A 73 12.80 3.48 -10.11
N SER A 74 12.15 2.73 -10.99
CA SER A 74 12.46 2.71 -12.42
C SER A 74 11.90 3.91 -13.19
N MET A 75 11.06 4.72 -12.55
CA MET A 75 10.42 5.87 -13.17
C MET A 75 11.20 7.16 -12.94
N ARG A 76 10.93 8.18 -13.78
CA ARG A 76 11.51 9.53 -13.62
C ARG A 76 11.03 10.18 -12.33
N PRO A 77 11.87 11.03 -11.67
CA PRO A 77 11.55 11.66 -10.39
C PRO A 77 10.23 12.44 -10.35
N ASP A 78 9.90 13.14 -11.45
CA ASP A 78 8.63 13.88 -11.56
C ASP A 78 7.41 12.96 -11.49
N LYS A 79 7.49 11.79 -12.13
CA LYS A 79 6.44 10.76 -12.06
C LYS A 79 6.40 10.07 -10.70
N GLN A 80 7.58 9.80 -10.10
CA GLN A 80 7.65 9.23 -8.76
C GLN A 80 6.92 10.10 -7.74
N MET A 81 7.22 11.41 -7.72
CA MET A 81 6.58 12.37 -6.81
C MET A 81 5.07 12.43 -7.01
N LYS A 82 4.61 12.47 -8.27
CA LYS A 82 3.19 12.51 -8.59
C LYS A 82 2.47 11.23 -8.12
N ILE A 83 2.99 10.06 -8.45
CA ILE A 83 2.39 8.76 -8.11
C ILE A 83 2.39 8.56 -6.58
N ALA A 84 3.47 8.94 -5.90
CA ALA A 84 3.56 8.90 -4.46
C ALA A 84 2.53 9.84 -3.80
N GLY A 85 2.38 11.06 -4.30
CA GLY A 85 1.36 11.99 -3.81
C GLY A 85 -0.08 11.48 -3.98
N GLU A 86 -0.41 10.93 -5.16
CA GLU A 86 -1.72 10.29 -5.40
C GLU A 86 -1.95 9.11 -4.44
N THR A 87 -0.91 8.35 -4.16
CA THR A 87 -0.98 7.18 -3.27
C THR A 87 -1.29 7.60 -1.85
N ASP A 88 -0.61 8.61 -1.34
CA ASP A 88 -0.80 9.14 0.01
C ASP A 88 -2.19 9.79 0.19
N CYS A 89 -2.63 10.58 -0.79
CA CYS A 89 -3.88 11.34 -0.69
C CYS A 89 -5.13 10.48 -0.92
N PHE A 90 -5.05 9.38 -1.66
CA PHE A 90 -6.24 8.63 -2.05
C PHE A 90 -6.15 7.14 -1.71
N TYR A 91 -5.12 6.42 -2.19
CA TYR A 91 -5.10 4.96 -2.07
C TYR A 91 -4.82 4.47 -0.65
N ALA A 92 -3.95 5.13 0.10
CA ALA A 92 -3.70 4.75 1.49
C ALA A 92 -4.93 5.01 2.39
N PRO A 93 -5.62 6.17 2.32
CA PRO A 93 -6.90 6.36 3.00
C PRO A 93 -7.99 5.38 2.58
N LEU A 94 -8.07 5.02 1.29
CA LEU A 94 -9.03 4.04 0.80
C LEU A 94 -8.75 2.66 1.38
N ALA A 95 -7.49 2.20 1.35
CA ALA A 95 -7.07 0.95 1.97
C ALA A 95 -7.40 0.91 3.47
N ASN A 96 -7.20 2.02 4.18
CA ASN A 96 -7.56 2.15 5.60
C ASN A 96 -9.06 1.96 5.84
N ARG A 97 -9.92 2.59 5.01
CA ARG A 97 -11.39 2.47 5.12
C ARG A 97 -11.89 1.06 4.83
N LEU A 98 -11.17 0.32 4.02
CA LEU A 98 -11.46 -1.08 3.71
C LEU A 98 -10.86 -2.08 4.73
N GLY A 99 -10.22 -1.60 5.79
CA GLY A 99 -9.60 -2.44 6.81
C GLY A 99 -8.30 -3.12 6.38
N LEU A 100 -7.73 -2.72 5.23
CA LEU A 100 -6.49 -3.28 4.68
C LEU A 100 -5.26 -2.62 5.32
N PHE A 101 -5.10 -2.78 6.63
CA PHE A 101 -4.13 -2.03 7.42
C PHE A 101 -2.67 -2.25 7.02
N GLU A 102 -2.30 -3.47 6.64
CA GLU A 102 -0.95 -3.77 6.15
C GLU A 102 -0.67 -3.07 4.81
N VAL A 103 -1.61 -3.17 3.87
CA VAL A 103 -1.50 -2.52 2.56
C VAL A 103 -1.46 -1.00 2.72
N LYS A 104 -2.31 -0.44 3.56
CA LYS A 104 -2.29 0.99 3.92
C LYS A 104 -0.93 1.41 4.44
N SER A 105 -0.38 0.65 5.38
CA SER A 105 0.92 0.93 5.99
C SER A 105 2.08 0.83 4.99
N ASP A 106 2.02 -0.14 4.05
CA ASP A 106 2.97 -0.23 2.92
C ASP A 106 2.88 0.99 2.00
N LEU A 107 1.66 1.37 1.61
CA LEU A 107 1.43 2.50 0.71
C LEU A 107 1.91 3.82 1.33
N GLU A 108 1.60 4.07 2.60
CA GLU A 108 2.07 5.26 3.33
C GLU A 108 3.60 5.30 3.41
N ASN A 109 4.23 4.19 3.77
CA ASN A 109 5.69 4.13 3.92
C ASN A 109 6.42 4.30 2.57
N LEU A 110 5.93 3.65 1.51
CA LEU A 110 6.48 3.81 0.17
C LEU A 110 6.25 5.23 -0.36
N SER A 111 5.09 5.83 -0.09
CA SER A 111 4.82 7.22 -0.46
C SER A 111 5.77 8.18 0.25
N PHE A 112 5.98 8.00 1.54
CA PHE A 112 6.91 8.78 2.34
C PHE A 112 8.34 8.70 1.80
N LYS A 113 8.80 7.50 1.44
CA LYS A 113 10.13 7.28 0.84
C LYS A 113 10.41 8.17 -0.37
N TYR A 114 9.43 8.36 -1.25
CA TYR A 114 9.62 9.16 -2.47
C TYR A 114 9.31 10.65 -2.28
N ARG A 115 8.50 11.02 -1.29
CA ARG A 115 8.10 12.41 -1.06
C ARG A 115 9.01 13.15 -0.07
N CYS A 116 9.61 12.43 0.85
CA CYS A 116 10.45 12.95 1.92
C CYS A 116 11.71 12.06 2.04
N GLU A 117 12.50 12.03 0.98
CA GLU A 117 13.63 11.09 0.84
C GLU A 117 14.69 11.27 1.93
N LEU A 118 14.98 12.50 2.32
CA LEU A 118 15.97 12.80 3.35
C LEU A 118 15.52 12.28 4.72
N GLU A 119 14.33 12.66 5.16
CA GLU A 119 13.77 12.26 6.45
C GLU A 119 13.55 10.73 6.50
N TYR A 120 13.11 10.15 5.38
CA TYR A 120 12.99 8.70 5.27
C TYR A 120 14.35 8.02 5.48
N GLY A 121 15.39 8.48 4.78
CA GLY A 121 16.73 7.91 4.86
C GLY A 121 17.37 8.05 6.24
N ASP A 122 17.14 9.16 6.92
CA ASP A 122 17.64 9.38 8.29
C ASP A 122 16.98 8.42 9.28
N ILE A 123 15.65 8.30 9.24
CA ILE A 123 14.91 7.39 10.11
C ILE A 123 15.23 5.93 9.78
N GLU A 124 15.39 5.57 8.51
CA GLU A 124 15.74 4.20 8.10
C GLU A 124 17.11 3.80 8.64
N ARG A 125 18.12 4.68 8.53
CA ARG A 125 19.47 4.43 9.08
C ARG A 125 19.43 4.28 10.61
N TRP A 126 18.72 5.17 11.28
CA TRP A 126 18.54 5.07 12.73
C TRP A 126 17.89 3.75 13.14
N LEU A 127 16.81 3.32 12.44
CA LEU A 127 16.13 2.04 12.71
C LEU A 127 17.06 0.84 12.49
N GLN A 128 17.86 0.84 11.43
CA GLN A 128 18.83 -0.24 11.16
C GLN A 128 19.86 -0.36 12.28
N GLN A 129 20.35 0.76 12.78
CA GLN A 129 21.28 0.77 13.91
C GLN A 129 20.62 0.28 15.20
N ASP A 130 19.43 0.80 15.52
CA ASP A 130 18.67 0.41 16.72
C ASP A 130 18.30 -1.09 16.70
N GLU A 131 17.93 -1.61 15.52
CA GLU A 131 17.68 -3.04 15.35
C GLU A 131 18.93 -3.87 15.61
N ALA A 132 20.08 -3.46 15.06
CA ALA A 132 21.34 -4.16 15.24
C ALA A 132 21.73 -4.19 16.73
N ASP A 133 21.62 -3.05 17.41
CA ASP A 133 22.04 -2.90 18.82
C ASP A 133 21.11 -3.66 19.78
N ASN A 134 19.82 -3.79 19.45
CA ASN A 134 18.82 -4.35 20.37
C ASN A 134 18.35 -5.76 20.00
N ARG A 135 18.79 -6.34 18.88
CA ARG A 135 18.33 -7.65 18.39
C ARG A 135 18.44 -8.77 19.43
N GLU A 136 19.61 -8.92 20.05
CA GLU A 136 19.82 -9.96 21.07
C GLU A 136 19.00 -9.71 22.33
N ARG A 137 18.86 -8.47 22.75
CA ARG A 137 18.06 -8.07 23.91
C ARG A 137 16.60 -8.43 23.70
N LEU A 138 16.05 -8.12 22.51
CA LEU A 138 14.67 -8.45 22.15
C LEU A 138 14.45 -9.96 22.06
N GLN A 139 15.38 -10.71 21.48
CA GLN A 139 15.28 -12.17 21.42
C GLN A 139 15.25 -12.79 22.82
N ARG A 140 16.10 -12.34 23.73
CA ARG A 140 16.09 -12.77 25.13
C ARG A 140 14.77 -12.43 25.83
N PHE A 141 14.27 -11.21 25.61
CA PHE A 141 12.99 -10.78 26.17
C PHE A 141 11.82 -11.67 25.66
N CYS A 142 11.72 -11.91 24.35
CA CYS A 142 10.70 -12.78 23.76
C CYS A 142 10.77 -14.21 24.30
N LYS A 143 11.99 -14.75 24.47
CA LYS A 143 12.19 -16.08 25.06
C LYS A 143 11.69 -16.14 26.49
N ASN A 144 11.97 -15.12 27.29
CA ASN A 144 11.53 -15.05 28.67
C ASN A 144 10.00 -14.95 28.76
N VAL A 145 9.38 -14.03 27.98
CA VAL A 145 7.92 -13.89 27.93
C VAL A 145 7.26 -15.21 27.53
N LYS A 146 7.75 -15.86 26.47
CA LYS A 146 7.23 -17.16 26.01
C LYS A 146 7.38 -18.26 27.09
N GLY A 147 8.50 -18.28 27.80
CA GLY A 147 8.74 -19.20 28.91
C GLY A 147 7.73 -18.98 30.05
N THR A 148 7.62 -17.75 30.53
CA THR A 148 6.68 -17.40 31.62
C THR A 148 5.23 -17.77 31.26
N LEU A 149 4.79 -17.47 30.03
CA LEU A 149 3.42 -17.81 29.59
C LEU A 149 3.21 -19.33 29.52
N LYS A 150 4.21 -20.07 29.04
CA LYS A 150 4.18 -21.53 29.00
C LYS A 150 4.07 -22.15 30.41
N ASP A 151 4.81 -21.60 31.38
CA ASP A 151 4.78 -22.07 32.77
C ASP A 151 3.40 -21.87 33.41
N HIS A 152 2.62 -20.91 32.93
CA HIS A 152 1.23 -20.67 33.29
C HIS A 152 0.21 -21.42 32.40
N GLY A 153 0.65 -22.36 31.59
CA GLY A 153 -0.22 -23.17 30.72
C GLY A 153 -0.73 -22.44 29.48
N ILE A 154 -0.21 -21.25 29.15
CA ILE A 154 -0.62 -20.46 28.00
C ILE A 154 0.31 -20.77 26.82
N GLN A 155 -0.24 -21.37 25.76
CA GLN A 155 0.47 -21.54 24.50
C GLN A 155 0.28 -20.30 23.63
N CYS A 156 1.39 -19.64 23.28
CA CYS A 156 1.37 -18.43 22.46
C CYS A 156 2.56 -18.38 21.50
N ASN A 157 2.41 -17.63 20.43
CA ASN A 157 3.52 -17.16 19.59
C ASN A 157 3.88 -15.73 20.01
N VAL A 158 5.17 -15.46 20.21
CA VAL A 158 5.69 -14.12 20.57
C VAL A 158 6.55 -13.66 19.43
N GLU A 159 6.13 -12.61 18.78
CA GLU A 159 6.80 -12.00 17.64
C GLU A 159 7.18 -10.57 17.94
N THR A 160 8.28 -10.11 17.35
CA THR A 160 8.70 -8.71 17.37
C THR A 160 8.56 -8.11 16.00
N PHE A 161 8.19 -6.85 15.94
CA PHE A 161 8.21 -6.08 14.70
C PHE A 161 8.71 -4.68 14.96
N TRP A 162 9.43 -4.13 13.98
CA TRP A 162 9.89 -2.76 14.01
C TRP A 162 8.86 -1.85 13.35
N ARG A 163 8.73 -0.65 13.89
CA ARG A 163 7.88 0.36 13.28
C ARG A 163 8.48 0.81 11.95
N ARG A 164 7.62 1.13 11.00
CA ARG A 164 8.05 1.67 9.70
C ARG A 164 8.45 3.13 9.83
N PRO A 165 9.39 3.62 9.00
CA PRO A 165 9.84 5.01 9.00
C PRO A 165 8.71 6.03 9.00
N TYR A 166 7.70 5.88 8.14
CA TYR A 166 6.55 6.77 8.12
C TYR A 166 5.80 6.85 9.47
N SER A 167 5.62 5.72 10.13
CA SER A 167 4.93 5.66 11.42
C SER A 167 5.68 6.42 12.53
N ILE A 168 7.02 6.38 12.48
CA ILE A 168 7.89 7.11 13.41
C ILE A 168 7.83 8.61 13.09
N TRP A 169 8.09 8.98 11.83
CA TRP A 169 8.04 10.36 11.38
C TRP A 169 6.71 11.04 11.73
N ARG A 170 5.59 10.38 11.44
CA ARG A 170 4.26 10.90 11.77
C ARG A 170 4.10 11.16 13.27
N ARG A 171 4.62 10.25 14.12
CA ARG A 171 4.57 10.41 15.58
C ARG A 171 5.45 11.56 16.05
N MET A 172 6.66 11.70 15.49
CA MET A 172 7.55 12.84 15.77
C MET A 172 6.87 14.17 15.46
N LYS A 173 6.27 14.30 14.28
CA LYS A 173 5.52 15.50 13.88
C LYS A 173 4.29 15.78 14.76
N GLN A 174 3.62 14.76 15.27
CA GLN A 174 2.49 14.94 16.19
C GLN A 174 2.90 15.37 17.59
N GLN A 175 4.12 15.04 18.00
CA GLN A 175 4.65 15.35 19.32
C GLN A 175 5.57 16.58 19.34
N ASP A 176 5.75 17.24 18.19
CA ASP A 176 6.66 18.37 18.00
C ASP A 176 8.11 18.07 18.43
N VAL A 177 8.53 16.81 18.21
CA VAL A 177 9.88 16.32 18.47
C VAL A 177 10.60 16.23 17.13
N ASP A 178 11.74 16.89 17.03
CA ASP A 178 12.63 16.82 15.87
C ASP A 178 13.47 15.52 15.85
#